data_5f445fb6bcc893209485268366394146
#
_entry.id   5f445fb6bcc893209485268366394146
#
_cell.length_a   1.000
_cell.length_b   1.000
_cell.length_c   1.000
_cell.angle_alpha   90.00
_cell.angle_beta   90.00
_cell.angle_gamma   90.00
#
_symmetry.space_group_name_H-M   'P 1'
#
loop_
_entity.id
_entity.type
_entity.pdbx_description
1 polymer ?
#
loop_
_entity_poly.entity_id
_entity_poly.type
_entity_poly.pdbx_seq_one_letter_code
_entity_poly.pdbx_strand_id
1 'polypeptide(L)'
;RRTKLLMIEKTKQKKLLIEVLNGDKHDQIPIWLMRQAGRHLPEYKKLRLESENFLDFCYSPKLSVEATIQPIRRYNLDAAILFSDILVIPDALGQQVEFVPGKGPILKPITNVSSIKKLNQRKVLQYLSPIYQAIEKIIDQLKMFSFNPSLIGFAGAPWTVATYMVEGGSSKDYHTTRKWAYESPHEFSQLIDLLVDVTSQHLIQQID
;
A
#
# COMPACT_ATOMS: atom_id res chain seq x y z
N ARG A 1 30.53 -37.17 -31.24
CA ARG A 1 29.37 -37.14 -30.32
C ARG A 1 29.21 -35.72 -29.83
N ARG A 2 28.28 -34.95 -30.44
CA ARG A 2 27.92 -33.60 -30.03
C ARG A 2 26.93 -33.72 -28.89
N THR A 3 27.35 -33.34 -27.69
CA THR A 3 26.48 -33.18 -26.52
C THR A 3 25.61 -31.95 -26.74
N LYS A 4 24.32 -32.14 -27.04
CA LYS A 4 23.32 -31.10 -27.11
C LYS A 4 23.12 -30.57 -25.70
N LEU A 5 23.68 -29.37 -25.40
CA LEU A 5 23.30 -28.61 -24.20
C LEU A 5 21.84 -28.22 -24.37
N LEU A 6 20.95 -28.88 -23.65
CA LEU A 6 19.57 -28.48 -23.48
C LEU A 6 19.60 -27.15 -22.70
N MET A 7 19.48 -26.02 -23.41
CA MET A 7 19.05 -24.80 -22.80
C MET A 7 17.64 -25.04 -22.26
N ILE A 8 17.52 -25.21 -20.97
CA ILE A 8 16.25 -25.12 -20.27
C ILE A 8 15.89 -23.64 -20.37
N GLU A 9 15.10 -23.27 -21.39
CA GLU A 9 14.35 -22.02 -21.34
C GLU A 9 13.57 -22.07 -20.04
N LYS A 10 13.92 -21.18 -19.11
CA LYS A 10 13.06 -20.88 -17.94
C LYS A 10 11.74 -20.36 -18.50
N THR A 11 10.80 -21.26 -18.75
CA THR A 11 9.41 -20.87 -19.03
C THR A 11 9.00 -19.93 -17.91
N LYS A 12 8.75 -18.68 -18.27
CA LYS A 12 8.30 -17.63 -17.35
C LYS A 12 7.00 -18.17 -16.74
N GLN A 13 7.06 -18.56 -15.48
CA GLN A 13 5.93 -19.21 -14.82
C GLN A 13 4.77 -18.22 -14.82
N LYS A 14 3.69 -18.57 -15.51
CA LYS A 14 2.53 -17.71 -15.74
C LYS A 14 1.85 -17.42 -14.39
N LYS A 15 1.28 -16.23 -14.27
CA LYS A 15 0.53 -15.79 -13.08
C LYS A 15 -0.96 -15.85 -13.38
N LEU A 16 -1.67 -16.78 -12.75
CA LEU A 16 -3.10 -17.05 -13.02
C LEU A 16 -3.95 -15.76 -13.00
N LEU A 17 -3.78 -14.91 -12.00
CA LEU A 17 -4.51 -13.64 -11.91
C LEU A 17 -4.26 -12.76 -13.14
N ILE A 18 -3.01 -12.62 -13.57
CA ILE A 18 -2.65 -11.76 -14.72
C ILE A 18 -3.21 -12.32 -16.03
N GLU A 19 -3.16 -13.65 -16.22
CA GLU A 19 -3.70 -14.29 -17.40
C GLU A 19 -5.22 -14.08 -17.52
N VAL A 20 -5.96 -14.28 -16.41
CA VAL A 20 -7.41 -14.02 -16.39
C VAL A 20 -7.74 -12.56 -16.64
N LEU A 21 -6.97 -11.61 -16.07
CA LEU A 21 -7.15 -10.18 -16.34
C LEU A 21 -6.86 -9.81 -17.81
N ASN A 22 -5.99 -10.56 -18.50
CA ASN A 22 -5.72 -10.39 -19.93
C ASN A 22 -6.76 -11.08 -20.83
N GLY A 23 -7.76 -11.76 -20.25
CA GLY A 23 -8.84 -12.42 -20.99
C GLY A 23 -8.58 -13.89 -21.32
N ASP A 24 -7.51 -14.48 -20.82
CA ASP A 24 -7.24 -15.90 -20.97
C ASP A 24 -8.26 -16.74 -20.19
N LYS A 25 -8.73 -17.83 -20.78
CA LYS A 25 -9.66 -18.75 -20.13
C LYS A 25 -8.92 -19.80 -19.32
N HIS A 26 -9.36 -19.99 -18.09
CA HIS A 26 -8.82 -20.98 -17.16
C HIS A 26 -9.97 -21.74 -16.48
N ASP A 27 -9.74 -23.01 -16.15
CA ASP A 27 -10.68 -23.81 -15.34
C ASP A 27 -10.66 -23.41 -13.87
N GLN A 28 -9.58 -22.76 -13.42
CA GLN A 28 -9.42 -22.26 -12.05
C GLN A 28 -9.67 -20.75 -11.99
N ILE A 29 -10.44 -20.33 -10.99
CA ILE A 29 -10.69 -18.92 -10.70
C ILE A 29 -9.62 -18.43 -9.72
N PRO A 30 -8.85 -17.35 -10.03
CA PRO A 30 -7.88 -16.79 -9.11
C PRO A 30 -8.55 -16.17 -7.88
N ILE A 31 -8.00 -16.43 -6.71
CA ILE A 31 -8.57 -15.97 -5.43
C ILE A 31 -7.54 -15.12 -4.68
N TRP A 32 -7.99 -13.98 -4.22
CA TRP A 32 -7.32 -13.11 -3.25
C TRP A 32 -8.34 -12.39 -2.38
N LEU A 33 -7.94 -11.89 -1.22
CA LEU A 33 -8.84 -11.22 -0.27
C LEU A 33 -8.32 -9.81 0.01
N MET A 34 -9.21 -8.81 -0.04
CA MET A 34 -8.83 -7.40 0.21
C MET A 34 -8.13 -7.20 1.58
N ARG A 35 -8.50 -7.99 2.59
CA ARG A 35 -7.90 -7.95 3.93
C ARG A 35 -7.37 -9.33 4.31
N GLN A 36 -6.30 -9.77 3.64
CA GLN A 36 -5.71 -11.09 3.86
C GLN A 36 -4.62 -11.12 4.92
N ALA A 37 -3.85 -10.05 5.13
CA ALA A 37 -2.95 -9.88 6.26
C ALA A 37 -3.69 -9.22 7.44
N GLY A 38 -3.40 -9.61 8.67
CA GLY A 38 -4.01 -8.94 9.81
C GLY A 38 -4.14 -9.78 11.09
N ARG A 39 -4.85 -9.22 12.05
CA ARG A 39 -4.95 -9.72 13.44
C ARG A 39 -5.64 -11.09 13.60
N HIS A 40 -6.27 -11.63 12.58
CA HIS A 40 -6.80 -13.00 12.57
C HIS A 40 -5.67 -14.05 12.49
N LEU A 41 -4.49 -13.67 11.99
CA LEU A 41 -3.31 -14.52 11.91
C LEU A 41 -2.50 -14.47 13.22
N PRO A 42 -2.27 -15.59 13.92
CA PRO A 42 -1.43 -15.62 15.12
C PRO A 42 0.00 -15.13 14.85
N GLU A 43 0.57 -15.51 13.70
CA GLU A 43 1.90 -15.07 13.23
C GLU A 43 1.97 -13.56 13.01
N TYR A 44 0.91 -12.94 12.48
CA TYR A 44 0.83 -11.48 12.35
C TYR A 44 0.82 -10.79 13.71
N LYS A 45 0.07 -11.34 14.69
CA LYS A 45 0.05 -10.77 16.04
C LYS A 45 1.44 -10.76 16.68
N LYS A 46 2.22 -11.84 16.49
CA LYS A 46 3.61 -11.92 16.98
C LYS A 46 4.49 -10.90 16.26
N LEU A 47 4.42 -10.86 14.94
CA LEU A 47 5.18 -9.93 14.10
C LEU A 47 4.89 -8.48 14.47
N ARG A 48 3.64 -8.12 14.78
CA ARG A 48 3.23 -6.76 15.14
C ARG A 48 3.89 -6.26 16.44
N LEU A 49 4.29 -7.17 17.33
CA LEU A 49 5.00 -6.83 18.58
C LEU A 49 6.47 -6.45 18.36
N GLU A 50 7.04 -6.70 17.17
CA GLU A 50 8.42 -6.31 16.81
C GLU A 50 8.54 -4.83 16.44
N SER A 51 7.46 -4.06 16.46
CA SER A 51 7.42 -2.65 16.08
C SER A 51 6.69 -1.82 17.15
N GLU A 52 7.24 -0.67 17.50
CA GLU A 52 6.69 0.22 18.52
C GLU A 52 5.35 0.80 18.10
N ASN A 53 5.26 1.29 16.86
CA ASN A 53 4.03 1.86 16.31
C ASN A 53 3.67 1.26 14.94
N PHE A 54 2.53 1.66 14.38
CA PHE A 54 2.03 1.07 13.13
C PHE A 54 2.72 1.62 11.89
N LEU A 55 3.16 2.88 11.90
CA LEU A 55 3.91 3.44 10.77
C LEU A 55 5.30 2.82 10.67
N ASP A 56 6.01 2.64 11.80
CA ASP A 56 7.30 1.95 11.82
C ASP A 56 7.18 0.53 11.27
N PHE A 57 6.05 -0.14 11.56
CA PHE A 57 5.76 -1.44 10.98
C PHE A 57 5.65 -1.36 9.44
N CYS A 58 4.93 -0.37 8.90
CA CYS A 58 4.78 -0.17 7.46
C CYS A 58 6.10 0.25 6.79
N TYR A 59 6.93 1.03 7.46
CA TYR A 59 8.24 1.47 6.97
C TYR A 59 9.37 0.47 7.19
N SER A 60 9.13 -0.63 7.90
CA SER A 60 10.11 -1.69 8.03
C SER A 60 10.01 -2.69 6.87
N PRO A 61 10.98 -2.72 5.92
CA PRO A 61 10.92 -3.68 4.82
C PRO A 61 10.81 -5.13 5.31
N LYS A 62 11.53 -5.48 6.40
CA LYS A 62 11.46 -6.82 7.00
C LYS A 62 10.04 -7.17 7.44
N LEU A 63 9.38 -6.29 8.19
CA LEU A 63 8.06 -6.55 8.78
C LEU A 63 6.96 -6.52 7.73
N SER A 64 7.00 -5.54 6.82
CA SER A 64 6.05 -5.41 5.72
C SER A 64 6.10 -6.62 4.78
N VAL A 65 7.31 -7.09 4.41
CA VAL A 65 7.50 -8.30 3.61
C VAL A 65 6.87 -9.51 4.29
N GLU A 66 7.22 -9.78 5.55
CA GLU A 66 6.69 -10.94 6.27
C GLU A 66 5.16 -10.87 6.40
N ALA A 67 4.60 -9.70 6.75
CA ALA A 67 3.15 -9.52 6.84
C ALA A 67 2.44 -9.77 5.50
N THR A 68 3.06 -9.37 4.38
CA THR A 68 2.54 -9.59 3.02
C THR A 68 2.54 -11.07 2.65
N ILE A 69 3.58 -11.81 3.04
CA ILE A 69 3.79 -13.21 2.64
C ILE A 69 3.03 -14.21 3.53
N GLN A 70 2.74 -13.88 4.78
CA GLN A 70 2.04 -14.78 5.71
C GLN A 70 0.73 -15.36 5.14
N PRO A 71 -0.20 -14.56 4.58
CA PRO A 71 -1.44 -15.10 4.00
C PRO A 71 -1.18 -16.01 2.79
N ILE A 72 -0.18 -15.71 1.97
CA ILE A 72 0.20 -16.51 0.79
C ILE A 72 0.68 -17.89 1.25
N ARG A 73 1.56 -17.92 2.25
CA ARG A 73 2.09 -19.15 2.82
C ARG A 73 1.01 -20.01 3.49
N ARG A 74 0.00 -19.37 4.08
CA ARG A 74 -1.05 -20.06 4.83
C ARG A 74 -2.21 -20.55 3.96
N TYR A 75 -2.59 -19.77 2.94
CA TYR A 75 -3.83 -19.98 2.20
C TYR A 75 -3.64 -20.28 0.71
N ASN A 76 -2.40 -20.24 0.21
CA ASN A 76 -2.09 -20.40 -1.22
C ASN A 76 -2.93 -19.46 -2.11
N LEU A 77 -3.04 -18.18 -1.73
CA LEU A 77 -3.78 -17.19 -2.51
C LEU A 77 -3.02 -16.81 -3.78
N ASP A 78 -3.74 -16.56 -4.86
CA ASP A 78 -3.19 -16.25 -6.20
C ASP A 78 -2.62 -14.84 -6.30
N ALA A 79 -2.85 -13.98 -5.30
CA ALA A 79 -2.18 -12.69 -5.20
C ALA A 79 -1.90 -12.28 -3.76
N ALA A 80 -0.75 -11.63 -3.57
CA ALA A 80 -0.38 -10.90 -2.38
C ALA A 80 -0.78 -9.42 -2.54
N ILE A 81 -1.18 -8.76 -1.44
CA ILE A 81 -1.35 -7.31 -1.39
C ILE A 81 -0.20 -6.75 -0.56
N LEU A 82 0.50 -5.73 -1.08
CA LEU A 82 1.52 -5.01 -0.36
C LEU A 82 0.98 -4.56 1.01
N PHE A 83 1.62 -5.00 2.10
CA PHE A 83 1.25 -4.55 3.43
C PHE A 83 1.79 -3.14 3.66
N SER A 84 0.88 -2.18 3.70
CA SER A 84 1.14 -0.76 3.91
C SER A 84 -0.09 -0.10 4.53
N ASP A 85 -0.06 1.22 4.71
CA ASP A 85 -1.21 2.04 5.14
C ASP A 85 -1.41 3.23 4.21
N ILE A 86 -2.65 3.69 4.05
CA ILE A 86 -2.96 4.85 3.20
C ILE A 86 -2.38 6.15 3.76
N LEU A 87 -2.13 6.21 5.07
CA LEU A 87 -1.62 7.39 5.76
C LEU A 87 -0.10 7.54 5.68
N VAL A 88 0.62 6.64 5.00
CA VAL A 88 2.04 6.86 4.67
C VAL A 88 2.23 8.09 3.78
N ILE A 89 1.23 8.47 2.98
CA ILE A 89 1.27 9.68 2.15
C ILE A 89 1.21 10.97 3.00
N PRO A 90 0.21 11.19 3.87
CA PRO A 90 0.20 12.35 4.77
C PRO A 90 1.46 12.43 5.64
N ASP A 91 1.91 11.30 6.18
CA ASP A 91 3.11 11.24 7.01
C ASP A 91 4.36 11.64 6.21
N ALA A 92 4.55 11.09 5.01
CA ALA A 92 5.65 11.46 4.11
C ALA A 92 5.60 12.94 3.66
N LEU A 93 4.40 13.53 3.59
CA LEU A 93 4.22 14.96 3.35
C LEU A 93 4.56 15.82 4.57
N GLY A 94 4.80 15.23 5.74
CA GLY A 94 5.15 15.91 6.98
C GLY A 94 3.93 16.30 7.84
N GLN A 95 2.74 15.76 7.55
CA GLN A 95 1.62 15.86 8.48
C GLN A 95 1.84 14.89 9.64
N GLN A 96 1.68 15.36 10.87
CA GLN A 96 1.77 14.51 12.05
C GLN A 96 0.67 13.44 12.01
N VAL A 97 1.05 12.15 12.05
CA VAL A 97 0.17 10.99 12.05
C VAL A 97 0.53 10.09 13.22
N GLU A 98 -0.45 9.76 14.05
CA GLU A 98 -0.29 8.87 15.20
C GLU A 98 -1.36 7.78 15.18
N PHE A 99 -1.00 6.57 15.56
CA PHE A 99 -1.95 5.46 15.71
C PHE A 99 -2.16 5.17 17.20
N VAL A 100 -3.33 5.59 17.72
CA VAL A 100 -3.65 5.42 19.14
C VAL A 100 -4.49 4.15 19.36
N PRO A 101 -4.08 3.23 20.24
CA PRO A 101 -4.85 2.02 20.56
C PRO A 101 -6.31 2.36 20.92
N GLY A 102 -7.26 1.69 20.27
CA GLY A 102 -8.70 1.87 20.49
C GLY A 102 -9.32 3.11 19.83
N LYS A 103 -8.52 4.09 19.38
CA LYS A 103 -9.01 5.29 18.68
C LYS A 103 -8.71 5.27 17.18
N GLY A 104 -7.68 4.50 16.75
CA GLY A 104 -7.22 4.49 15.37
C GLY A 104 -6.27 5.66 15.05
N PRO A 105 -6.18 6.07 13.79
CA PRO A 105 -5.29 7.16 13.38
C PRO A 105 -5.78 8.52 13.86
N ILE A 106 -4.85 9.34 14.34
CA ILE A 106 -5.06 10.74 14.71
C ILE A 106 -4.06 11.57 13.91
N LEU A 107 -4.55 12.60 13.22
CA LEU A 107 -3.75 13.51 12.42
C LEU A 107 -3.97 14.95 12.90
N LYS A 108 -2.96 15.80 12.72
CA LYS A 108 -3.16 17.24 12.88
C LYS A 108 -3.95 17.75 11.67
N PRO A 109 -5.20 18.27 11.86
CA PRO A 109 -6.07 18.62 10.74
C PRO A 109 -5.47 19.64 9.78
N ILE A 110 -5.69 19.45 8.48
CA ILE A 110 -5.44 20.42 7.42
C ILE A 110 -6.75 21.18 7.15
N THR A 111 -6.82 22.46 7.48
CA THR A 111 -8.08 23.20 7.49
C THR A 111 -8.10 24.40 6.52
N ASN A 112 -6.98 24.70 5.87
CA ASN A 112 -6.84 25.86 4.97
C ASN A 112 -5.59 25.77 4.10
N VAL A 113 -5.49 26.65 3.12
CA VAL A 113 -4.34 26.72 2.17
C VAL A 113 -3.00 26.91 2.88
N SER A 114 -2.95 27.68 3.98
CA SER A 114 -1.71 27.86 4.74
C SER A 114 -1.21 26.56 5.35
N SER A 115 -2.11 25.66 5.73
CA SER A 115 -1.76 24.32 6.21
C SER A 115 -1.26 23.43 5.07
N ILE A 116 -1.86 23.51 3.86
CA ILE A 116 -1.39 22.78 2.66
C ILE A 116 0.05 23.20 2.31
N LYS A 117 0.34 24.51 2.32
CA LYS A 117 1.67 25.07 2.00
C LYS A 117 2.80 24.59 2.93
N LYS A 118 2.47 24.03 4.10
CA LYS A 118 3.46 23.45 5.03
C LYS A 118 3.83 22.02 4.68
N LEU A 119 3.07 21.36 3.82
CA LEU A 119 3.35 20.00 3.37
C LEU A 119 4.55 20.00 2.41
N ASN A 120 5.43 19.03 2.58
CA ASN A 120 6.68 18.94 1.82
C ASN A 120 6.65 17.82 0.79
N GLN A 121 6.30 18.15 -0.44
CA GLN A 121 6.24 17.21 -1.55
C GLN A 121 7.63 16.70 -2.00
N ARG A 122 8.69 17.51 -1.84
CA ARG A 122 9.99 17.27 -2.49
C ARG A 122 10.70 15.99 -2.04
N LYS A 123 10.44 15.52 -0.83
CA LYS A 123 11.13 14.36 -0.23
C LYS A 123 10.25 13.13 -0.07
N VAL A 124 9.01 13.17 -0.55
CA VAL A 124 8.03 12.11 -0.32
C VAL A 124 8.55 10.76 -0.82
N LEU A 125 9.01 10.66 -2.06
CA LEU A 125 9.51 9.38 -2.62
C LEU A 125 10.73 8.85 -1.86
N GLN A 126 11.62 9.74 -1.43
CA GLN A 126 12.76 9.35 -0.59
C GLN A 126 12.29 8.81 0.77
N TYR A 127 11.30 9.45 1.37
CA TYR A 127 10.72 9.02 2.65
C TYR A 127 10.03 7.67 2.54
N LEU A 128 9.34 7.43 1.42
CA LEU A 128 8.64 6.18 1.12
C LEU A 128 9.57 5.06 0.60
N SER A 129 10.86 5.31 0.41
CA SER A 129 11.81 4.32 -0.14
C SER A 129 11.84 2.97 0.57
N PRO A 130 11.62 2.85 1.91
CA PRO A 130 11.53 1.54 2.55
C PRO A 130 10.37 0.67 2.03
N ILE A 131 9.27 1.30 1.58
CA ILE A 131 8.13 0.59 1.00
C ILE A 131 8.52 -0.02 -0.36
N TYR A 132 9.28 0.71 -1.18
CA TYR A 132 9.77 0.20 -2.48
C TYR A 132 10.77 -0.93 -2.28
N GLN A 133 11.66 -0.83 -1.30
CA GLN A 133 12.56 -1.92 -0.90
C GLN A 133 11.79 -3.17 -0.43
N ALA A 134 10.65 -2.98 0.23
CA ALA A 134 9.79 -4.11 0.60
C ALA A 134 9.19 -4.77 -0.64
N ILE A 135 8.75 -4.00 -1.64
CA ILE A 135 8.19 -4.51 -2.89
C ILE A 135 9.19 -5.42 -3.62
N GLU A 136 10.45 -4.98 -3.80
CA GLU A 136 11.51 -5.78 -4.42
C GLU A 136 11.66 -7.14 -3.71
N LYS A 137 11.76 -7.12 -2.38
CA LYS A 137 11.91 -8.34 -1.58
C LYS A 137 10.67 -9.23 -1.62
N ILE A 138 9.45 -8.65 -1.67
CA ILE A 138 8.21 -9.40 -1.82
C ILE A 138 8.20 -10.12 -3.16
N ILE A 139 8.53 -9.42 -4.25
CA ILE A 139 8.59 -9.99 -5.60
C ILE A 139 9.53 -11.21 -5.63
N ASP A 140 10.71 -11.11 -5.00
CA ASP A 140 11.64 -12.22 -4.95
C ASP A 140 11.12 -13.41 -4.13
N GLN A 141 10.44 -13.15 -3.01
CA GLN A 141 9.82 -14.23 -2.23
C GLN A 141 8.63 -14.87 -2.96
N LEU A 142 7.81 -14.10 -3.67
CA LEU A 142 6.68 -14.65 -4.43
C LEU A 142 7.13 -15.59 -5.55
N LYS A 143 8.29 -15.36 -6.17
CA LYS A 143 8.89 -16.26 -7.18
C LYS A 143 9.25 -17.65 -6.62
N MET A 144 9.35 -17.80 -5.30
CA MET A 144 9.68 -19.08 -4.65
C MET A 144 8.47 -20.00 -4.52
N PHE A 145 7.24 -19.47 -4.65
CA PHE A 145 6.03 -20.30 -4.63
C PHE A 145 5.79 -20.93 -6.00
N SER A 146 5.49 -22.24 -6.02
CA SER A 146 5.27 -23.00 -7.25
C SER A 146 4.10 -22.51 -8.10
N PHE A 147 3.10 -21.87 -7.47
CA PHE A 147 1.93 -21.29 -8.14
C PHE A 147 2.09 -19.81 -8.52
N ASN A 148 3.30 -19.24 -8.30
CA ASN A 148 3.71 -17.89 -8.73
C ASN A 148 2.65 -16.79 -8.52
N PRO A 149 2.28 -16.47 -7.27
CA PRO A 149 1.23 -15.49 -7.00
C PRO A 149 1.62 -14.09 -7.49
N SER A 150 0.61 -13.31 -7.87
CA SER A 150 0.80 -11.91 -8.28
C SER A 150 1.02 -11.00 -7.08
N LEU A 151 1.65 -9.85 -7.28
CA LEU A 151 1.65 -8.76 -6.29
C LEU A 151 0.67 -7.68 -6.73
N ILE A 152 -0.17 -7.24 -5.80
CA ILE A 152 -1.07 -6.09 -5.95
C ILE A 152 -0.45 -4.94 -5.15
N GLY A 153 -0.22 -3.80 -5.80
CA GLY A 153 0.22 -2.57 -5.16
C GLY A 153 -0.86 -1.98 -4.24
N PHE A 154 -0.50 -0.97 -3.46
CA PHE A 154 -1.41 -0.38 -2.47
C PHE A 154 -1.21 1.13 -2.34
N ALA A 155 -2.30 1.89 -2.46
CA ALA A 155 -2.36 3.31 -2.15
C ALA A 155 -3.77 3.73 -1.75
N GLY A 156 -3.88 4.83 -0.99
CA GLY A 156 -5.16 5.47 -0.71
C GLY A 156 -5.59 6.38 -1.86
N ALA A 157 -6.87 6.34 -2.24
CA ALA A 157 -7.41 7.31 -3.19
C ALA A 157 -7.30 8.75 -2.62
N PRO A 158 -7.00 9.76 -3.44
CA PRO A 158 -6.80 11.14 -2.99
C PRO A 158 -7.93 11.68 -2.12
N TRP A 159 -9.19 11.44 -2.48
CA TRP A 159 -10.35 11.82 -1.66
C TRP A 159 -10.33 11.15 -0.29
N THR A 160 -10.09 9.85 -0.24
CA THR A 160 -10.05 9.11 1.04
C THR A 160 -8.93 9.64 1.94
N VAL A 161 -7.75 9.88 1.39
CA VAL A 161 -6.62 10.44 2.15
C VAL A 161 -6.93 11.86 2.63
N ALA A 162 -7.50 12.70 1.75
CA ALA A 162 -7.92 14.07 2.11
C ALA A 162 -8.92 14.08 3.28
N THR A 163 -9.88 13.13 3.32
CA THR A 163 -10.83 13.07 4.44
C THR A 163 -10.12 12.83 5.77
N TYR A 164 -9.16 11.92 5.84
CA TYR A 164 -8.36 11.73 7.06
C TYR A 164 -7.54 12.97 7.42
N MET A 165 -6.93 13.61 6.42
CA MET A 165 -6.09 14.80 6.63
C MET A 165 -6.88 15.99 7.17
N VAL A 166 -8.12 16.19 6.69
CA VAL A 166 -8.99 17.32 7.06
C VAL A 166 -9.74 17.07 8.36
N GLU A 167 -10.31 15.86 8.53
CA GLU A 167 -11.05 15.50 9.74
C GLU A 167 -10.10 15.27 10.94
N GLY A 168 -8.82 15.02 10.69
CA GLY A 168 -7.85 14.68 11.74
C GLY A 168 -7.97 13.25 12.23
N GLY A 169 -8.60 12.36 11.46
CA GLY A 169 -8.80 10.95 11.78
C GLY A 169 -10.01 10.34 11.09
N SER A 170 -10.55 9.27 11.69
CA SER A 170 -11.76 8.62 11.18
C SER A 170 -12.99 9.50 11.41
N SER A 171 -13.83 9.64 10.39
CA SER A 171 -15.12 10.33 10.48
C SER A 171 -16.23 9.47 9.88
N LYS A 172 -17.47 9.63 10.37
CA LYS A 172 -18.64 8.92 9.84
C LYS A 172 -19.29 9.66 8.68
N ASP A 173 -19.30 10.97 8.73
CA ASP A 173 -20.04 11.85 7.81
C ASP A 173 -19.14 12.78 7.00
N TYR A 174 -17.84 12.86 7.34
CA TYR A 174 -16.86 13.72 6.66
C TYR A 174 -17.33 15.19 6.58
N HIS A 175 -17.96 15.69 7.65
CA HIS A 175 -18.61 16.99 7.68
C HIS A 175 -17.66 18.15 7.33
N THR A 176 -16.49 18.19 7.97
CA THR A 176 -15.48 19.24 7.77
C THR A 176 -14.95 19.23 6.35
N THR A 177 -14.62 18.05 5.84
CA THR A 177 -14.11 17.86 4.47
C THR A 177 -15.13 18.28 3.42
N ARG A 178 -16.37 17.79 3.57
CA ARG A 178 -17.46 18.14 2.65
C ARG A 178 -17.76 19.63 2.68
N LYS A 179 -17.85 20.21 3.87
CA LYS A 179 -18.07 21.65 4.04
C LYS A 179 -16.99 22.45 3.31
N TRP A 180 -15.72 22.16 3.52
CA TRP A 180 -14.62 22.86 2.84
C TRP A 180 -14.67 22.69 1.33
N ALA A 181 -14.94 21.48 0.84
CA ALA A 181 -15.07 21.23 -0.60
C ALA A 181 -16.20 22.01 -1.27
N TYR A 182 -17.33 22.25 -0.56
CA TYR A 182 -18.47 23.01 -1.09
C TYR A 182 -18.30 24.53 -0.91
N GLU A 183 -17.80 25.00 0.22
CA GLU A 183 -17.67 26.42 0.51
C GLU A 183 -16.46 27.08 -0.17
N SER A 184 -15.37 26.34 -0.36
CA SER A 184 -14.12 26.83 -0.92
C SER A 184 -13.49 25.84 -1.89
N PRO A 185 -14.17 25.49 -3.02
CA PRO A 185 -13.73 24.41 -3.92
C PRO A 185 -12.34 24.66 -4.51
N HIS A 186 -11.98 25.92 -4.83
CA HIS A 186 -10.64 26.26 -5.35
C HIS A 186 -9.52 26.06 -4.32
N GLU A 187 -9.80 26.25 -3.04
CA GLU A 187 -8.83 26.01 -1.98
C GLU A 187 -8.68 24.51 -1.73
N PHE A 188 -9.83 23.80 -1.67
CA PHE A 188 -9.84 22.36 -1.45
C PHE A 188 -9.19 21.58 -2.61
N SER A 189 -9.39 22.05 -3.86
CA SER A 189 -8.75 21.40 -5.03
C SER A 189 -7.23 21.39 -4.91
N GLN A 190 -6.59 22.39 -4.29
CA GLN A 190 -5.15 22.41 -4.09
C GLN A 190 -4.65 21.22 -3.25
N LEU A 191 -5.43 20.77 -2.25
CA LEU A 191 -5.12 19.58 -1.48
C LEU A 191 -5.30 18.33 -2.33
N ILE A 192 -6.37 18.24 -3.10
CA ILE A 192 -6.63 17.08 -3.97
C ILE A 192 -5.57 16.98 -5.05
N ASP A 193 -5.19 18.07 -5.71
CA ASP A 193 -4.17 18.09 -6.76
C ASP A 193 -2.80 17.63 -6.22
N LEU A 194 -2.42 18.11 -5.03
CA LEU A 194 -1.21 17.64 -4.33
C LEU A 194 -1.27 16.13 -4.08
N LEU A 195 -2.40 15.62 -3.60
CA LEU A 195 -2.55 14.20 -3.30
C LEU A 195 -2.58 13.34 -4.55
N VAL A 196 -3.21 13.83 -5.64
CA VAL A 196 -3.18 13.15 -6.96
C VAL A 196 -1.76 13.02 -7.46
N ASP A 197 -0.99 14.09 -7.44
CA ASP A 197 0.39 14.10 -7.91
C ASP A 197 1.27 13.13 -7.10
N VAL A 198 1.25 13.26 -5.77
CA VAL A 198 2.07 12.42 -4.87
C VAL A 198 1.65 10.94 -4.95
N THR A 199 0.34 10.65 -4.98
CA THR A 199 -0.16 9.28 -5.07
C THR A 199 0.19 8.65 -6.41
N SER A 200 0.12 9.42 -7.51
CA SER A 200 0.53 8.95 -8.84
C SER A 200 2.01 8.60 -8.87
N GLN A 201 2.88 9.46 -8.34
CA GLN A 201 4.31 9.19 -8.24
C GLN A 201 4.59 7.96 -7.37
N HIS A 202 3.88 7.81 -6.24
CA HIS A 202 4.00 6.64 -5.36
C HIS A 202 3.59 5.34 -6.07
N LEU A 203 2.54 5.37 -6.89
CA LEU A 203 2.10 4.21 -7.67
C LEU A 203 3.09 3.86 -8.79
N ILE A 204 3.65 4.86 -9.47
CA ILE A 204 4.70 4.66 -10.48
C ILE A 204 5.89 3.94 -9.85
N GLN A 205 6.36 4.40 -8.69
CA GLN A 205 7.48 3.75 -7.98
C GLN A 205 7.18 2.34 -7.48
N GLN A 206 5.91 1.94 -7.38
CA GLN A 206 5.54 0.54 -7.06
C GLN A 206 5.56 -0.36 -8.30
N ILE A 207 5.51 0.22 -9.51
CA ILE A 207 5.47 -0.52 -10.78
C ILE A 207 6.88 -0.69 -11.37
N ASP A 208 7.72 0.36 -11.25
CA ASP A 208 9.09 0.38 -11.75
C ASP A 208 10.03 -0.54 -10.94
#